data_2813818162bc5fa820aab95a0036a980
#
_entry.id   2813818162bc5fa820aab95a0036a980
#
_cell.length_a   1.000
_cell.length_b   1.000
_cell.length_c   1.000
_cell.angle_alpha   90.00
_cell.angle_beta   90.00
_cell.angle_gamma   90.00
#
_symmetry.space_group_name_H-M   'P 1'
#
loop_
_entity.id
_entity.type
_entity.pdbx_description
1 polymer ?
#
loop_
_entity_poly.entity_id
_entity_poly.type
_entity_poly.pdbx_seq_one_letter_code
_entity_poly.pdbx_strand_id
1 'polypeptide(L)'
;MNIEPALKALAAALHGEGPAVELSAGPDGSPVLGFPDTAGIEDAAVVVRTSGSTGTPKATVLTVDALAASSVATAFALKGEGQWLLALPVQYVAGVQVLVRSLFAGTRPWVMDLSGGFTPEAFTAAALELTDKLRFTSLVPTQLQRLLDAPSAETLAVLRRFNAVLLGGGPASAELLDAARDAGVRVVTTYGSSETCGGCVYDGFPLEDVLVRVEDDGRILLGGATIAAGYLQAPELSAAAFIEADGVRWYRTNDLGELDADGRLTVLGRADDVVITGGVKVAAAHVQAELEKLDGVRAAFVAGVPSAEWGHALAAYVAVADSSPEGLAAFADRRNQTWAPSLGALAPKTVLPAAELLMLPNGKPDRLGMTVLLDALHQGK
;
A
#
# COMPACT_ATOMS: atom_id res chain seq x y z
N MET A 1 15.44 16.15 7.93
CA MET A 1 15.27 16.10 6.44
C MET A 1 14.82 17.46 5.92
N ASN A 2 15.50 18.03 4.89
CA ASN A 2 15.07 19.29 4.27
C ASN A 2 14.20 19.03 3.04
N ILE A 3 12.90 19.33 3.14
CA ILE A 3 11.92 19.16 2.04
C ILE A 3 11.61 20.46 1.28
N GLU A 4 12.20 21.57 1.68
CA GLU A 4 11.88 22.89 1.11
C GLU A 4 12.08 22.98 -0.40
N PRO A 5 13.18 22.42 -0.97
CA PRO A 5 13.34 22.38 -2.43
C PRO A 5 12.23 21.57 -3.13
N ALA A 6 11.81 20.44 -2.52
CA ALA A 6 10.74 19.59 -3.06
C ALA A 6 9.40 20.31 -3.02
N LEU A 7 9.06 20.98 -1.91
CA LEU A 7 7.82 21.76 -1.82
C LEU A 7 7.77 22.90 -2.84
N LYS A 8 8.87 23.62 -3.04
CA LYS A 8 8.94 24.69 -4.05
C LYS A 8 8.76 24.16 -5.47
N ALA A 9 9.44 23.06 -5.80
CA ALA A 9 9.31 22.47 -7.14
C ALA A 9 7.89 21.91 -7.37
N LEU A 10 7.31 21.22 -6.40
CA LEU A 10 5.94 20.75 -6.48
C LEU A 10 4.93 21.89 -6.59
N ALA A 11 5.08 22.97 -5.80
CA ALA A 11 4.22 24.14 -5.91
C ALA A 11 4.29 24.76 -7.31
N ALA A 12 5.49 24.95 -7.86
CA ALA A 12 5.66 25.46 -9.23
C ALA A 12 4.98 24.54 -10.27
N ALA A 13 5.15 23.23 -10.17
CA ALA A 13 4.50 22.29 -11.08
C ALA A 13 2.97 22.31 -10.95
N LEU A 14 2.43 22.38 -9.73
CA LEU A 14 1.00 22.45 -9.49
C LEU A 14 0.34 23.75 -9.96
N HIS A 15 1.11 24.84 -10.09
CA HIS A 15 0.63 26.10 -10.65
C HIS A 15 0.90 26.25 -12.15
N GLY A 16 1.49 25.25 -12.81
CA GLY A 16 1.88 25.32 -14.21
C GLY A 16 3.07 26.27 -14.48
N GLU A 17 3.82 26.63 -13.44
CA GLU A 17 4.98 27.55 -13.50
C GLU A 17 6.31 26.80 -13.56
N GLY A 18 6.30 25.48 -13.49
CA GLY A 18 7.47 24.61 -13.50
C GLY A 18 7.23 23.28 -14.20
N PRO A 19 8.31 22.54 -14.52
CA PRO A 19 8.18 21.20 -15.10
C PRO A 19 7.63 20.19 -14.10
N ALA A 20 7.15 19.06 -14.63
CA ALA A 20 6.76 17.91 -13.79
C ALA A 20 7.93 17.45 -12.91
N VAL A 21 7.60 17.06 -11.66
CA VAL A 21 8.59 16.71 -10.63
C VAL A 21 8.58 15.21 -10.39
N GLU A 22 9.76 14.61 -10.37
CA GLU A 22 9.98 13.26 -9.84
C GLU A 22 10.77 13.38 -8.55
N LEU A 23 10.30 12.74 -7.46
CA LEU A 23 11.02 12.68 -6.21
C LEU A 23 11.68 11.31 -6.04
N SER A 24 12.94 11.31 -5.64
CA SER A 24 13.66 10.10 -5.25
C SER A 24 14.33 10.30 -3.89
N ALA A 25 14.75 9.20 -3.24
CA ALA A 25 15.45 9.28 -1.95
C ALA A 25 16.95 9.48 -2.17
N GLY A 26 17.52 10.50 -1.57
CA GLY A 26 18.96 10.67 -1.45
C GLY A 26 19.56 9.75 -0.40
N PRO A 27 20.90 9.69 -0.30
CA PRO A 27 21.62 8.81 0.64
C PRO A 27 21.29 9.11 2.11
N ASP A 28 20.96 10.35 2.42
CA ASP A 28 20.56 10.83 3.75
C ASP A 28 19.04 10.85 3.97
N GLY A 29 18.28 10.24 3.05
CA GLY A 29 16.83 10.25 3.05
C GLY A 29 16.19 11.56 2.57
N SER A 30 16.96 12.60 2.26
CA SER A 30 16.43 13.85 1.72
C SER A 30 15.90 13.66 0.29
N PRO A 31 14.84 14.41 -0.12
CA PRO A 31 14.34 14.35 -1.48
C PRO A 31 15.38 14.81 -2.50
N VAL A 32 15.57 14.02 -3.53
CA VAL A 32 16.31 14.38 -4.73
C VAL A 32 15.29 14.66 -5.84
N LEU A 33 15.43 15.83 -6.47
CA LEU A 33 14.54 16.29 -7.54
C LEU A 33 15.02 15.76 -8.90
N GLY A 34 14.10 15.18 -9.64
CA GLY A 34 14.21 14.92 -11.08
C GLY A 34 13.15 15.71 -11.83
N PHE A 35 13.43 16.03 -13.08
CA PHE A 35 12.52 16.74 -13.97
C PHE A 35 12.39 15.94 -15.27
N PRO A 36 11.56 14.89 -15.27
CA PRO A 36 11.38 14.04 -16.44
C PRO A 36 10.73 14.83 -17.59
N ASP A 37 11.11 14.48 -18.81
CA ASP A 37 10.48 15.04 -20.01
C ASP A 37 9.06 14.43 -20.16
N THR A 38 8.05 15.26 -19.94
CA THR A 38 6.63 14.93 -20.07
C THR A 38 5.99 15.58 -21.29
N ALA A 39 6.79 15.94 -22.30
CA ALA A 39 6.29 16.55 -23.53
C ALA A 39 5.14 15.73 -24.14
N GLY A 40 4.05 16.42 -24.50
CA GLY A 40 2.83 15.79 -25.03
C GLY A 40 1.83 15.29 -23.98
N ILE A 41 2.13 15.45 -22.70
CA ILE A 41 1.17 15.19 -21.61
C ILE A 41 0.81 16.54 -20.97
N GLU A 42 -0.42 16.96 -21.22
CA GLU A 42 -0.93 18.23 -20.71
C GLU A 42 -1.02 18.21 -19.17
N ASP A 43 -0.69 19.32 -18.53
CA ASP A 43 -0.78 19.53 -17.07
C ASP A 43 -0.06 18.47 -16.21
N ALA A 44 0.96 17.80 -16.75
CA ALA A 44 1.78 16.87 -15.99
C ALA A 44 2.49 17.61 -14.85
N ALA A 45 2.23 17.19 -13.59
CA ALA A 45 2.81 17.83 -12.41
C ALA A 45 3.78 16.92 -11.65
N VAL A 46 3.49 15.63 -11.57
CA VAL A 46 4.30 14.67 -10.80
C VAL A 46 4.48 13.37 -11.57
N VAL A 47 5.68 12.81 -11.52
CA VAL A 47 5.97 11.46 -12.00
C VAL A 47 6.34 10.58 -10.82
N VAL A 48 5.65 9.46 -10.66
CA VAL A 48 5.92 8.48 -9.59
C VAL A 48 6.39 7.17 -10.21
N ARG A 49 7.58 6.70 -9.80
CA ARG A 49 8.07 5.38 -10.23
C ARG A 49 7.65 4.30 -9.25
N THR A 50 7.15 3.21 -9.80
CA THR A 50 6.80 2.01 -9.04
C THR A 50 7.55 0.80 -9.58
N SER A 51 7.99 -0.10 -8.70
CA SER A 51 8.48 -1.40 -9.11
C SER A 51 7.30 -2.19 -9.67
N GLY A 52 7.21 -2.33 -11.00
CA GLY A 52 6.16 -3.15 -11.61
C GLY A 52 6.25 -4.59 -11.13
N SER A 53 5.10 -5.30 -11.02
CA SER A 53 5.06 -6.74 -10.73
C SER A 53 5.83 -7.58 -11.76
N THR A 54 6.09 -7.01 -12.94
CA THR A 54 6.88 -7.60 -14.04
C THR A 54 8.39 -7.32 -13.94
N GLY A 55 8.86 -6.65 -12.87
CA GLY A 55 10.26 -6.28 -12.68
C GLY A 55 10.71 -5.00 -13.40
N THR A 56 9.94 -4.50 -14.37
CA THR A 56 10.24 -3.22 -15.05
C THR A 56 9.54 -2.08 -14.32
N PRO A 57 10.27 -1.05 -13.82
CA PRO A 57 9.66 0.09 -13.18
C PRO A 57 8.71 0.85 -14.12
N LYS A 58 7.53 1.18 -13.62
CA LYS A 58 6.56 2.03 -14.32
C LYS A 58 6.67 3.45 -13.80
N ALA A 59 6.65 4.44 -14.68
CA ALA A 59 6.66 5.86 -14.35
C ALA A 59 5.27 6.45 -14.60
N THR A 60 4.45 6.55 -13.57
CA THR A 60 3.06 7.04 -13.65
C THR A 60 3.06 8.57 -13.64
N VAL A 61 2.38 9.19 -14.61
CA VAL A 61 2.27 10.64 -14.73
C VAL A 61 0.96 11.13 -14.11
N LEU A 62 1.08 11.98 -13.11
CA LEU A 62 -0.03 12.59 -12.38
C LEU A 62 -0.19 14.04 -12.84
N THR A 63 -1.40 14.40 -13.24
CA THR A 63 -1.74 15.76 -13.67
C THR A 63 -2.11 16.64 -12.50
N VAL A 64 -2.09 17.95 -12.68
CA VAL A 64 -2.55 18.93 -11.69
C VAL A 64 -3.99 18.62 -11.28
N ASP A 65 -4.88 18.41 -12.27
CA ASP A 65 -6.30 18.16 -12.03
C ASP A 65 -6.53 16.88 -11.22
N ALA A 66 -5.83 15.77 -11.56
CA ALA A 66 -5.98 14.51 -10.84
C ALA A 66 -5.49 14.59 -9.38
N LEU A 67 -4.40 15.34 -9.15
CA LEU A 67 -3.88 15.60 -7.81
C LEU A 67 -4.81 16.50 -7.00
N ALA A 68 -5.38 17.51 -7.62
CA ALA A 68 -6.37 18.41 -7.01
C ALA A 68 -7.65 17.63 -6.64
N ALA A 69 -8.21 16.85 -7.57
CA ALA A 69 -9.37 16.01 -7.33
C ALA A 69 -9.15 15.05 -6.14
N SER A 70 -7.99 14.36 -6.11
CA SER A 70 -7.63 13.48 -5.00
C SER A 70 -7.52 14.22 -3.66
N SER A 71 -6.97 15.45 -3.67
CA SER A 71 -6.81 16.25 -2.45
C SER A 71 -8.16 16.73 -1.92
N VAL A 72 -9.02 17.24 -2.79
CA VAL A 72 -10.38 17.69 -2.45
C VAL A 72 -11.22 16.52 -1.92
N ALA A 73 -11.28 15.41 -2.64
CA ALA A 73 -12.04 14.23 -2.22
C ALA A 73 -11.57 13.68 -0.86
N THR A 74 -10.24 13.71 -0.61
CA THR A 74 -9.68 13.36 0.71
C THR A 74 -10.13 14.34 1.79
N ALA A 75 -10.09 15.64 1.53
CA ALA A 75 -10.52 16.65 2.51
C ALA A 75 -12.00 16.50 2.88
N PHE A 76 -12.86 16.18 1.90
CA PHE A 76 -14.26 15.86 2.15
C PHE A 76 -14.43 14.62 3.04
N ALA A 77 -13.76 13.52 2.72
CA ALA A 77 -13.84 12.28 3.48
C ALA A 77 -13.33 12.44 4.92
N LEU A 78 -12.28 13.25 5.11
CA LEU A 78 -11.69 13.51 6.42
C LEU A 78 -12.36 14.68 7.18
N LYS A 79 -13.34 15.32 6.56
CA LYS A 79 -14.10 16.46 7.10
C LYS A 79 -13.25 17.70 7.41
N GLY A 80 -12.28 17.96 6.56
CA GLY A 80 -11.46 19.16 6.61
C GLY A 80 -10.02 18.95 6.14
N GLU A 81 -9.36 20.07 5.98
CA GLU A 81 -7.96 20.20 5.69
C GLU A 81 -7.17 20.48 6.97
N GLY A 82 -5.92 20.08 7.03
CA GLY A 82 -5.10 20.27 8.23
C GLY A 82 -3.63 19.96 7.98
N GLN A 83 -2.87 19.91 9.07
CA GLN A 83 -1.45 19.63 9.03
C GLN A 83 -1.16 18.14 8.92
N TRP A 84 -0.27 17.79 8.01
CA TRP A 84 0.14 16.42 7.77
C TRP A 84 1.50 16.11 8.38
N LEU A 85 1.62 14.95 9.03
CA LEU A 85 2.89 14.33 9.35
C LEU A 85 3.33 13.44 8.18
N LEU A 86 4.47 13.73 7.58
CA LEU A 86 5.11 12.89 6.58
C LEU A 86 5.97 11.82 7.28
N ALA A 87 5.42 10.60 7.37
CA ALA A 87 6.08 9.43 7.93
C ALA A 87 6.37 8.34 6.89
N LEU A 88 6.25 8.70 5.60
CA LEU A 88 6.48 7.83 4.44
C LEU A 88 7.53 8.44 3.52
N PRO A 89 8.30 7.60 2.78
CA PRO A 89 9.26 8.09 1.81
C PRO A 89 8.57 8.86 0.68
N VAL A 90 9.17 9.98 0.28
CA VAL A 90 8.60 10.92 -0.71
C VAL A 90 8.59 10.42 -2.14
N GLN A 91 9.37 9.39 -2.48
CA GLN A 91 9.38 8.81 -3.83
C GLN A 91 8.15 7.97 -4.17
N TYR A 92 7.32 7.66 -3.17
CA TYR A 92 6.08 6.90 -3.38
C TYR A 92 4.86 7.81 -3.31
N VAL A 93 3.80 7.44 -4.04
CA VAL A 93 2.61 8.28 -4.17
C VAL A 93 2.02 8.71 -2.83
N ALA A 94 2.05 7.86 -1.80
CA ALA A 94 1.52 8.22 -0.49
C ALA A 94 2.32 9.32 0.21
N GLY A 95 3.66 9.33 0.05
CA GLY A 95 4.51 10.43 0.53
C GLY A 95 4.34 11.71 -0.29
N VAL A 96 4.29 11.59 -1.63
CA VAL A 96 3.97 12.72 -2.52
C VAL A 96 2.65 13.36 -2.12
N GLN A 97 1.62 12.57 -1.89
CA GLN A 97 0.28 13.07 -1.55
C GLN A 97 0.24 13.84 -0.21
N VAL A 98 1.08 13.49 0.74
CA VAL A 98 1.23 14.31 1.97
C VAL A 98 1.71 15.72 1.62
N LEU A 99 2.71 15.84 0.73
CA LEU A 99 3.23 17.14 0.29
C LEU A 99 2.18 17.91 -0.53
N VAL A 100 1.56 17.26 -1.50
CA VAL A 100 0.55 17.84 -2.40
C VAL A 100 -0.67 18.35 -1.60
N ARG A 101 -1.22 17.53 -0.71
CA ARG A 101 -2.35 17.92 0.15
C ARG A 101 -2.01 19.09 1.07
N SER A 102 -0.78 19.13 1.59
CA SER A 102 -0.32 20.25 2.40
C SER A 102 -0.23 21.54 1.58
N LEU A 103 0.24 21.46 0.31
CA LEU A 103 0.30 22.62 -0.58
C LEU A 103 -1.09 23.15 -0.92
N PHE A 104 -2.05 22.26 -1.28
CA PHE A 104 -3.43 22.68 -1.57
C PHE A 104 -4.13 23.26 -0.34
N ALA A 105 -3.91 22.70 0.84
CA ALA A 105 -4.45 23.20 2.10
C ALA A 105 -3.75 24.48 2.62
N GLY A 106 -2.66 24.92 1.99
CA GLY A 106 -1.86 26.05 2.47
C GLY A 106 -1.20 25.78 3.84
N THR A 107 -1.03 24.49 4.21
CA THR A 107 -0.38 24.09 5.45
C THR A 107 1.06 23.66 5.21
N ARG A 108 1.87 23.60 6.28
CA ARG A 108 3.22 23.07 6.18
C ARG A 108 3.28 21.67 6.78
N PRO A 109 3.65 20.63 6.01
CA PRO A 109 3.80 19.30 6.55
C PRO A 109 4.97 19.25 7.52
N TRP A 110 4.83 18.47 8.60
CA TRP A 110 5.94 18.11 9.43
C TRP A 110 6.59 16.82 8.92
N VAL A 111 7.90 16.74 8.93
CA VAL A 111 8.63 15.62 8.33
C VAL A 111 9.33 14.82 9.41
N MET A 112 8.99 13.55 9.48
CA MET A 112 9.72 12.59 10.30
C MET A 112 11.08 12.27 9.67
N ASP A 113 12.12 12.17 10.46
CA ASP A 113 13.40 11.65 9.99
C ASP A 113 13.32 10.14 9.82
N LEU A 114 13.49 9.69 8.57
CA LEU A 114 13.48 8.29 8.18
C LEU A 114 14.88 7.72 7.88
N SER A 115 15.96 8.47 8.10
CA SER A 115 17.33 8.03 7.82
C SER A 115 17.74 6.79 8.63
N GLY A 116 17.24 6.66 9.86
CA GLY A 116 17.39 5.49 10.73
C GLY A 116 16.26 4.44 10.57
N GLY A 117 15.37 4.61 9.58
CA GLY A 117 14.16 3.81 9.44
C GLY A 117 13.00 4.36 10.30
N PHE A 118 11.89 3.63 10.28
CA PHE A 118 10.70 3.99 11.06
C PHE A 118 10.79 3.40 12.47
N THR A 119 10.74 4.25 13.51
CA THR A 119 10.62 3.83 14.91
C THR A 119 9.47 4.55 15.62
N PRO A 120 8.83 3.93 16.64
CA PRO A 120 7.79 4.56 17.43
C PRO A 120 8.25 5.87 18.12
N GLU A 121 9.50 5.93 18.59
CA GLU A 121 10.06 7.09 19.25
C GLU A 121 10.21 8.27 18.29
N ALA A 122 10.77 8.04 17.10
CA ALA A 122 10.93 9.06 16.08
C ALA A 122 9.57 9.57 15.56
N PHE A 123 8.59 8.68 15.41
CA PHE A 123 7.22 9.05 15.06
C PHE A 123 6.57 9.91 16.15
N THR A 124 6.70 9.50 17.40
CA THR A 124 6.15 10.22 18.56
C THR A 124 6.73 11.62 18.66
N ALA A 125 8.06 11.75 18.58
CA ALA A 125 8.75 13.03 18.60
C ALA A 125 8.28 13.95 17.46
N ALA A 126 8.18 13.43 16.23
CA ALA A 126 7.71 14.19 15.08
C ALA A 126 6.22 14.59 15.20
N ALA A 127 5.37 13.70 15.73
CA ALA A 127 3.94 13.98 15.92
C ALA A 127 3.66 15.05 17.01
N LEU A 128 4.54 15.19 17.98
CA LEU A 128 4.45 16.23 19.02
C LEU A 128 4.61 17.64 18.45
N GLU A 129 5.35 17.78 17.36
CA GLU A 129 5.62 19.06 16.70
C GLU A 129 4.45 19.60 15.88
N LEU A 130 3.42 18.80 15.64
CA LEU A 130 2.22 19.25 14.92
C LEU A 130 1.45 20.26 15.77
N THR A 131 1.19 21.42 15.19
CA THR A 131 0.56 22.57 15.89
C THR A 131 -0.91 22.76 15.54
N ASP A 132 -1.36 22.30 14.37
CA ASP A 132 -2.73 22.48 13.92
C ASP A 132 -3.73 21.68 14.76
N LYS A 133 -4.99 22.13 14.73
CA LYS A 133 -6.11 21.41 15.37
C LYS A 133 -6.46 20.14 14.62
N LEU A 134 -6.46 20.19 13.26
CA LEU A 134 -6.69 19.05 12.40
C LEU A 134 -5.32 18.46 11.99
N ARG A 135 -5.10 17.20 12.33
CA ARG A 135 -3.83 16.49 12.11
C ARG A 135 -4.08 15.18 11.43
N PHE A 136 -3.26 14.92 10.41
CA PHE A 136 -3.34 13.72 9.59
C PHE A 136 -1.97 13.10 9.38
N THR A 137 -1.95 11.81 9.16
CA THR A 137 -0.76 11.09 8.68
C THR A 137 -1.19 9.93 7.79
N SER A 138 -0.25 9.42 7.01
CA SER A 138 -0.41 8.19 6.24
C SER A 138 0.64 7.19 6.68
N LEU A 139 0.22 5.95 6.92
CA LEU A 139 1.05 4.85 7.36
C LEU A 139 0.80 3.60 6.51
N VAL A 140 1.77 2.70 6.51
CA VAL A 140 1.56 1.31 6.06
C VAL A 140 1.23 0.42 7.26
N PRO A 141 0.58 -0.75 7.06
CA PRO A 141 0.19 -1.64 8.16
C PRO A 141 1.31 -1.99 9.13
N THR A 142 2.51 -2.26 8.62
CA THR A 142 3.68 -2.58 9.44
C THR A 142 4.14 -1.43 10.34
N GLN A 143 3.97 -0.18 9.91
CA GLN A 143 4.28 0.99 10.74
C GLN A 143 3.25 1.15 11.86
N LEU A 144 1.95 0.99 11.55
CA LEU A 144 0.90 1.03 12.56
C LEU A 144 1.07 -0.11 13.58
N GLN A 145 1.40 -1.31 13.11
CA GLN A 145 1.68 -2.45 13.99
C GLN A 145 2.80 -2.13 14.98
N ARG A 146 3.94 -1.59 14.51
CA ARG A 146 5.06 -1.19 15.37
C ARG A 146 4.67 -0.12 16.40
N LEU A 147 3.78 0.80 16.04
CA LEU A 147 3.29 1.84 16.95
C LEU A 147 2.36 1.28 18.03
N LEU A 148 1.70 0.14 17.77
CA LEU A 148 0.77 -0.52 18.70
C LEU A 148 1.41 -1.69 19.44
N ASP A 149 2.59 -2.17 19.01
CA ASP A 149 3.37 -3.18 19.73
C ASP A 149 4.02 -2.56 20.98
N ALA A 150 3.45 -2.85 22.17
CA ALA A 150 3.92 -2.35 23.47
C ALA A 150 4.12 -0.81 23.51
N PRO A 151 3.11 -0.01 23.13
CA PRO A 151 3.24 1.42 22.96
C PRO A 151 3.50 2.13 24.28
N SER A 152 4.33 3.19 24.25
CA SER A 152 4.43 4.11 25.37
C SER A 152 3.14 4.91 25.57
N ALA A 153 2.89 5.41 26.78
CA ALA A 153 1.76 6.29 27.03
C ALA A 153 1.77 7.54 26.14
N GLU A 154 2.96 8.06 25.83
CA GLU A 154 3.15 9.22 24.96
C GLU A 154 2.82 8.90 23.50
N THR A 155 3.27 7.75 22.98
CA THR A 155 2.93 7.27 21.64
C THR A 155 1.41 7.14 21.47
N LEU A 156 0.71 6.54 22.43
CA LEU A 156 -0.75 6.47 22.41
C LEU A 156 -1.40 7.85 22.47
N ALA A 157 -0.88 8.74 23.30
CA ALA A 157 -1.42 10.10 23.41
C ALA A 157 -1.30 10.87 22.11
N VAL A 158 -0.18 10.79 21.38
CA VAL A 158 -0.03 11.46 20.07
C VAL A 158 -0.85 10.81 18.99
N LEU A 159 -0.97 9.47 18.97
CA LEU A 159 -1.82 8.76 18.00
C LEU A 159 -3.29 9.18 18.11
N ARG A 160 -3.81 9.33 19.33
CA ARG A 160 -5.19 9.78 19.60
C ARG A 160 -5.45 11.24 19.19
N ARG A 161 -4.40 12.04 18.99
CA ARG A 161 -4.51 13.44 18.52
C ARG A 161 -4.69 13.55 17.01
N PHE A 162 -4.45 12.49 16.24
CA PHE A 162 -4.74 12.51 14.82
C PHE A 162 -6.25 12.43 14.55
N ASN A 163 -6.74 13.32 13.69
CA ASN A 163 -8.12 13.28 13.22
C ASN A 163 -8.37 12.08 12.30
N ALA A 164 -7.34 11.64 11.59
CA ALA A 164 -7.30 10.36 10.91
C ALA A 164 -5.85 9.91 10.65
N VAL A 165 -5.64 8.60 10.72
CA VAL A 165 -4.46 7.89 10.23
C VAL A 165 -4.89 7.13 8.98
N LEU A 166 -4.45 7.58 7.80
CA LEU A 166 -4.71 6.86 6.55
C LEU A 166 -3.81 5.62 6.50
N LEU A 167 -4.41 4.46 6.38
CA LEU A 167 -3.70 3.18 6.35
C LEU A 167 -3.83 2.53 4.97
N GLY A 168 -2.72 2.40 4.27
CA GLY A 168 -2.72 1.86 2.90
C GLY A 168 -1.42 1.20 2.50
N GLY A 169 -1.31 0.88 1.21
CA GLY A 169 -0.10 0.27 0.65
C GLY A 169 0.01 -1.25 0.83
N GLY A 170 -0.89 -1.86 1.58
CA GLY A 170 -0.99 -3.31 1.79
C GLY A 170 -2.26 -3.66 2.57
N PRO A 171 -2.62 -4.94 2.66
CA PRO A 171 -3.74 -5.39 3.50
C PRO A 171 -3.43 -5.14 4.98
N ALA A 172 -4.46 -4.73 5.73
CA ALA A 172 -4.41 -4.63 7.18
C ALA A 172 -5.25 -5.77 7.79
N SER A 173 -4.70 -6.48 8.77
CA SER A 173 -5.44 -7.55 9.43
C SER A 173 -6.56 -7.00 10.30
N ALA A 174 -7.59 -7.80 10.55
CA ALA A 174 -8.69 -7.41 11.42
C ALA A 174 -8.19 -7.13 12.84
N GLU A 175 -7.23 -7.92 13.33
CA GLU A 175 -6.61 -7.77 14.65
C GLU A 175 -5.89 -6.43 14.80
N LEU A 176 -5.18 -5.98 13.75
CA LEU A 176 -4.51 -4.68 13.75
C LEU A 176 -5.52 -3.53 13.81
N LEU A 177 -6.61 -3.63 13.04
CA LEU A 177 -7.68 -2.62 13.03
C LEU A 177 -8.43 -2.58 14.35
N ASP A 178 -8.68 -3.74 14.96
CA ASP A 178 -9.30 -3.85 16.28
C ASP A 178 -8.39 -3.28 17.37
N ALA A 179 -7.10 -3.63 17.37
CA ALA A 179 -6.11 -3.06 18.28
C ALA A 179 -6.02 -1.54 18.18
N ALA A 180 -6.07 -0.98 16.97
CA ALA A 180 -6.09 0.47 16.77
C ALA A 180 -7.37 1.10 17.32
N ARG A 181 -8.53 0.47 17.10
CA ARG A 181 -9.82 0.91 17.64
C ARG A 181 -9.84 0.91 19.16
N ASP A 182 -9.37 -0.17 19.78
CA ASP A 182 -9.29 -0.32 21.23
C ASP A 182 -8.31 0.69 21.85
N ALA A 183 -7.24 1.00 21.13
CA ALA A 183 -6.32 2.06 21.50
C ALA A 183 -6.90 3.49 21.33
N GLY A 184 -8.09 3.65 20.75
CA GLY A 184 -8.74 4.93 20.48
C GLY A 184 -8.11 5.70 19.31
N VAL A 185 -7.45 5.01 18.37
CA VAL A 185 -6.85 5.59 17.17
C VAL A 185 -7.84 5.54 16.03
N ARG A 186 -8.09 6.69 15.39
CA ARG A 186 -8.95 6.76 14.21
C ARG A 186 -8.18 6.37 12.96
N VAL A 187 -8.25 5.12 12.59
CA VAL A 187 -7.70 4.59 11.33
C VAL A 187 -8.77 4.68 10.25
N VAL A 188 -8.35 5.08 9.04
CA VAL A 188 -9.14 5.02 7.81
C VAL A 188 -8.35 4.16 6.82
N THR A 189 -8.89 3.00 6.47
CA THR A 189 -8.25 2.12 5.47
C THR A 189 -8.38 2.72 4.09
N THR A 190 -7.31 2.64 3.27
CA THR A 190 -7.30 3.24 1.94
C THR A 190 -6.87 2.24 0.89
N TYR A 191 -7.62 2.17 -0.21
CA TYR A 191 -7.27 1.39 -1.40
C TYR A 191 -7.08 2.32 -2.59
N GLY A 192 -6.04 2.07 -3.37
CA GLY A 192 -5.63 2.80 -4.55
C GLY A 192 -4.15 2.60 -4.85
N SER A 193 -3.66 3.26 -5.86
CA SER A 193 -2.30 3.10 -6.38
C SER A 193 -1.75 4.43 -6.89
N SER A 194 -0.57 4.42 -7.51
CA SER A 194 -0.04 5.62 -8.18
C SER A 194 -0.96 6.07 -9.31
N GLU A 195 -1.59 5.12 -9.99
CA GLU A 195 -2.49 5.34 -11.13
C GLU A 195 -3.81 6.02 -10.75
N THR A 196 -4.11 6.10 -9.46
CA THR A 196 -5.29 6.80 -8.90
C THR A 196 -4.93 7.96 -7.98
N CYS A 197 -3.73 8.54 -8.15
CA CYS A 197 -3.20 9.57 -7.25
C CYS A 197 -3.18 9.15 -5.77
N GLY A 198 -2.92 7.88 -5.49
CA GLY A 198 -2.98 7.29 -4.15
C GLY A 198 -4.32 6.66 -3.82
N GLY A 199 -4.68 6.60 -2.54
CA GLY A 199 -5.96 6.04 -2.10
C GLY A 199 -7.15 6.83 -2.62
N CYS A 200 -8.09 6.13 -3.26
CA CYS A 200 -9.33 6.69 -3.79
C CYS A 200 -10.59 5.96 -3.30
N VAL A 201 -10.43 4.87 -2.54
CA VAL A 201 -11.50 4.17 -1.82
C VAL A 201 -11.12 4.12 -0.34
N TYR A 202 -11.98 4.66 0.54
CA TYR A 202 -11.75 4.74 1.98
C TYR A 202 -12.76 3.89 2.73
N ASP A 203 -12.28 3.02 3.63
CA ASP A 203 -13.09 2.06 4.39
C ASP A 203 -14.04 1.22 3.52
N GLY A 204 -13.59 0.96 2.27
CA GLY A 204 -14.35 0.23 1.26
C GLY A 204 -15.27 1.10 0.40
N PHE A 205 -15.45 2.37 0.69
CA PHE A 205 -16.31 3.26 -0.10
C PHE A 205 -15.48 4.19 -1.00
N PRO A 206 -15.88 4.37 -2.27
CA PRO A 206 -15.23 5.32 -3.16
C PRO A 206 -15.35 6.75 -2.61
N LEU A 207 -14.29 7.53 -2.81
CA LEU A 207 -14.33 8.96 -2.53
C LEU A 207 -15.27 9.69 -3.49
N GLU A 208 -15.61 10.94 -3.19
CA GLU A 208 -16.40 11.79 -4.09
C GLU A 208 -15.75 11.86 -5.47
N ASP A 209 -16.55 11.77 -6.53
CA ASP A 209 -16.14 11.74 -7.95
C ASP A 209 -15.23 10.55 -8.33
N VAL A 210 -15.11 9.56 -7.47
CA VAL A 210 -14.46 8.27 -7.77
C VAL A 210 -15.53 7.23 -8.08
N LEU A 211 -15.33 6.52 -9.18
CA LEU A 211 -16.20 5.43 -9.61
C LEU A 211 -15.48 4.09 -9.46
N VAL A 212 -16.23 3.08 -9.05
CA VAL A 212 -15.73 1.71 -8.95
C VAL A 212 -16.63 0.80 -9.78
N ARG A 213 -16.01 -0.04 -10.61
CA ARG A 213 -16.68 -1.16 -11.30
C ARG A 213 -15.91 -2.44 -11.02
N VAL A 214 -16.62 -3.55 -11.04
CA VAL A 214 -16.04 -4.89 -11.03
C VAL A 214 -16.50 -5.58 -12.31
N GLU A 215 -15.55 -6.04 -13.13
CA GLU A 215 -15.82 -6.78 -14.37
C GLU A 215 -16.32 -8.22 -14.07
N ASP A 216 -16.84 -8.90 -15.07
CA ASP A 216 -17.36 -10.29 -14.92
C ASP A 216 -16.28 -11.27 -14.45
N ASP A 217 -15.01 -10.99 -14.73
CA ASP A 217 -13.86 -11.78 -14.26
C ASP A 217 -13.41 -11.41 -12.82
N GLY A 218 -14.13 -10.51 -12.16
CA GLY A 218 -13.84 -10.01 -10.82
C GLY A 218 -12.84 -8.86 -10.76
N ARG A 219 -12.34 -8.37 -11.89
CA ARG A 219 -11.33 -7.32 -11.95
C ARG A 219 -11.89 -5.96 -11.57
N ILE A 220 -11.17 -5.25 -10.70
CA ILE A 220 -11.56 -3.91 -10.25
C ILE A 220 -11.13 -2.87 -11.29
N LEU A 221 -12.06 -2.00 -11.65
CA LEU A 221 -11.82 -0.76 -12.39
C LEU A 221 -12.07 0.43 -11.46
N LEU A 222 -11.14 1.38 -11.48
CA LEU A 222 -11.26 2.65 -10.75
C LEU A 222 -11.37 3.77 -11.77
N GLY A 223 -12.35 4.63 -11.65
CA GLY A 223 -12.63 5.69 -12.63
C GLY A 223 -12.81 7.05 -11.99
N GLY A 224 -12.80 8.09 -12.81
CA GLY A 224 -13.08 9.46 -12.40
C GLY A 224 -11.88 10.38 -12.46
N ALA A 225 -12.01 11.54 -11.82
CA ALA A 225 -11.06 12.64 -11.94
C ALA A 225 -9.68 12.37 -11.33
N THR A 226 -9.56 11.38 -10.45
CA THR A 226 -8.28 11.03 -9.79
C THR A 226 -7.35 10.16 -10.64
N ILE A 227 -7.78 9.77 -11.84
CA ILE A 227 -7.03 8.82 -12.68
C ILE A 227 -5.86 9.51 -13.39
N ALA A 228 -4.68 8.89 -13.30
CA ALA A 228 -3.44 9.36 -13.91
C ALA A 228 -3.53 9.51 -15.44
N ALA A 229 -2.67 10.34 -16.02
CA ALA A 229 -2.56 10.51 -17.46
C ALA A 229 -2.09 9.23 -18.17
N GLY A 230 -1.28 8.41 -17.51
CA GLY A 230 -0.72 7.18 -18.09
C GLY A 230 0.69 6.91 -17.58
N TYR A 231 1.40 6.06 -18.31
CA TYR A 231 2.80 5.77 -18.04
C TYR A 231 3.72 6.54 -19.00
N LEU A 232 4.70 7.22 -18.44
CA LEU A 232 5.67 8.02 -19.20
C LEU A 232 6.42 7.13 -20.19
N GLN A 233 6.46 7.56 -21.46
CA GLN A 233 7.17 6.88 -22.56
C GLN A 233 6.76 5.40 -22.77
N ALA A 234 5.55 5.02 -22.32
CA ALA A 234 5.03 3.67 -22.45
C ALA A 234 3.57 3.67 -22.96
N PRO A 235 3.32 4.09 -24.21
CA PRO A 235 1.97 4.28 -24.76
C PRO A 235 1.17 2.97 -24.83
N GLU A 236 1.77 1.85 -25.20
CA GLU A 236 1.09 0.56 -25.26
C GLU A 236 0.66 0.09 -23.87
N LEU A 237 1.53 0.27 -22.86
CA LEU A 237 1.22 -0.07 -21.49
C LEU A 237 0.12 0.85 -20.93
N SER A 238 0.15 2.12 -21.30
CA SER A 238 -0.89 3.09 -20.95
C SER A 238 -2.23 2.69 -21.56
N ALA A 239 -2.27 2.38 -22.87
CA ALA A 239 -3.50 1.96 -23.53
C ALA A 239 -4.09 0.65 -22.97
N ALA A 240 -3.25 -0.25 -22.48
CA ALA A 240 -3.71 -1.49 -21.86
C ALA A 240 -4.29 -1.29 -20.44
N ALA A 241 -3.81 -0.27 -19.71
CA ALA A 241 -4.18 -0.02 -18.32
C ALA A 241 -5.25 1.08 -18.14
N PHE A 242 -5.25 2.07 -19.04
CA PHE A 242 -6.16 3.21 -18.97
C PHE A 242 -7.11 3.18 -20.16
N ILE A 243 -8.40 3.11 -19.88
CA ILE A 243 -9.45 3.05 -20.90
C ILE A 243 -10.44 4.20 -20.74
N GLU A 244 -11.04 4.61 -21.84
CA GLU A 244 -12.16 5.57 -21.86
C GLU A 244 -13.46 4.80 -22.10
N ALA A 245 -14.43 4.95 -21.22
CA ALA A 245 -15.74 4.37 -21.39
C ALA A 245 -16.81 5.30 -20.78
N ASP A 246 -17.90 5.51 -21.53
CA ASP A 246 -19.03 6.38 -21.12
C ASP A 246 -18.62 7.81 -20.73
N GLY A 247 -17.57 8.36 -21.35
CA GLY A 247 -17.03 9.68 -21.03
C GLY A 247 -16.23 9.73 -19.73
N VAL A 248 -15.91 8.59 -19.16
CA VAL A 248 -15.11 8.46 -17.92
C VAL A 248 -13.79 7.78 -18.25
N ARG A 249 -12.71 8.30 -17.68
CA ARG A 249 -11.40 7.66 -17.68
C ARG A 249 -11.31 6.63 -16.57
N TRP A 250 -10.90 5.42 -16.92
CA TRP A 250 -10.79 4.28 -16.01
C TRP A 250 -9.36 3.75 -15.96
N TYR A 251 -8.92 3.37 -14.78
CA TYR A 251 -7.75 2.53 -14.57
C TYR A 251 -8.20 1.08 -14.31
N ARG A 252 -7.80 0.18 -15.20
CA ARG A 252 -8.03 -1.26 -15.06
C ARG A 252 -6.93 -1.85 -14.20
N THR A 253 -7.23 -2.15 -12.96
CA THR A 253 -6.26 -2.69 -12.00
C THR A 253 -5.91 -4.15 -12.30
N ASN A 254 -4.90 -4.69 -11.63
CA ASN A 254 -4.68 -6.13 -11.56
C ASN A 254 -5.29 -6.76 -10.30
N ASP A 255 -6.14 -6.02 -9.58
CA ASP A 255 -6.76 -6.50 -8.37
C ASP A 255 -8.16 -7.06 -8.67
N LEU A 256 -8.53 -8.09 -7.92
CA LEU A 256 -9.86 -8.70 -7.92
C LEU A 256 -10.64 -8.20 -6.72
N GLY A 257 -11.95 -8.05 -6.88
CA GLY A 257 -12.82 -7.60 -5.79
C GLY A 257 -14.29 -7.84 -6.06
N GLU A 258 -15.09 -7.44 -5.10
CA GLU A 258 -16.55 -7.52 -5.14
C GLU A 258 -17.14 -6.23 -4.60
N LEU A 259 -18.27 -5.81 -5.17
CA LEU A 259 -19.10 -4.72 -4.66
C LEU A 259 -20.33 -5.33 -4.00
N ASP A 260 -20.61 -4.94 -2.75
CA ASP A 260 -21.87 -5.31 -2.11
C ASP A 260 -23.03 -4.38 -2.55
N ALA A 261 -24.23 -4.66 -2.01
CA ALA A 261 -25.44 -3.92 -2.36
C ALA A 261 -25.38 -2.43 -1.93
N ASP A 262 -24.53 -2.10 -0.95
CA ASP A 262 -24.35 -0.74 -0.44
C ASP A 262 -23.23 0.01 -1.20
N GLY A 263 -22.61 -0.64 -2.21
CA GLY A 263 -21.52 -0.09 -2.99
C GLY A 263 -20.15 -0.16 -2.30
N ARG A 264 -20.01 -0.97 -1.27
CA ARG A 264 -18.75 -1.18 -0.58
C ARG A 264 -17.88 -2.17 -1.37
N LEU A 265 -16.67 -1.75 -1.69
CA LEU A 265 -15.66 -2.58 -2.34
C LEU A 265 -14.93 -3.43 -1.30
N THR A 266 -14.89 -4.74 -1.57
CA THR A 266 -14.00 -5.69 -0.90
C THR A 266 -12.93 -6.15 -1.90
N VAL A 267 -11.67 -5.89 -1.59
CA VAL A 267 -10.53 -6.36 -2.40
C VAL A 267 -10.19 -7.78 -1.99
N LEU A 268 -10.25 -8.72 -2.96
CA LEU A 268 -10.03 -10.14 -2.73
C LEU A 268 -8.59 -10.58 -2.97
N GLY A 269 -7.81 -9.77 -3.67
CA GLY A 269 -6.41 -10.07 -4.01
C GLY A 269 -6.06 -9.64 -5.42
N ARG A 270 -5.01 -10.23 -5.98
CA ARG A 270 -4.52 -9.88 -7.33
C ARG A 270 -4.83 -11.00 -8.32
N ALA A 271 -5.15 -10.61 -9.55
CA ALA A 271 -5.39 -11.55 -10.64
C ALA A 271 -4.11 -12.35 -11.03
N ASP A 272 -2.94 -11.72 -10.89
CA ASP A 272 -1.64 -12.35 -11.12
C ASP A 272 -1.16 -13.23 -9.94
N ASP A 273 -1.88 -13.25 -8.82
CA ASP A 273 -1.63 -14.10 -7.65
C ASP A 273 -2.55 -15.35 -7.61
N VAL A 274 -3.32 -15.60 -8.65
CA VAL A 274 -4.09 -16.83 -8.77
C VAL A 274 -3.17 -17.99 -9.12
N VAL A 275 -3.06 -18.95 -8.23
CA VAL A 275 -2.26 -20.17 -8.41
C VAL A 275 -3.14 -21.27 -8.99
N ILE A 276 -2.73 -21.86 -10.12
CA ILE A 276 -3.39 -23.05 -10.65
C ILE A 276 -2.63 -24.27 -10.10
N THR A 277 -3.22 -24.93 -9.13
CA THR A 277 -2.63 -26.11 -8.46
C THR A 277 -3.53 -27.34 -8.69
N GLY A 278 -2.98 -28.39 -9.30
CA GLY A 278 -3.76 -29.61 -9.62
C GLY A 278 -5.03 -29.33 -10.44
N GLY A 279 -5.03 -28.32 -11.31
CA GLY A 279 -6.18 -27.90 -12.12
C GLY A 279 -7.19 -27.02 -11.40
N VAL A 280 -6.99 -26.72 -10.12
CA VAL A 280 -7.86 -25.83 -9.34
C VAL A 280 -7.25 -24.42 -9.30
N LYS A 281 -8.07 -23.39 -9.57
CA LYS A 281 -7.67 -21.99 -9.40
C LYS A 281 -7.83 -21.59 -7.93
N VAL A 282 -6.76 -21.19 -7.30
CA VAL A 282 -6.72 -20.76 -5.89
C VAL A 282 -6.16 -19.35 -5.81
N ALA A 283 -6.93 -18.43 -5.24
CA ALA A 283 -6.43 -17.08 -4.94
C ALA A 283 -5.46 -17.16 -3.76
N ALA A 284 -4.19 -16.81 -3.97
CA ALA A 284 -3.18 -16.81 -2.92
C ALA A 284 -3.58 -15.93 -1.73
N ALA A 285 -4.22 -14.80 -1.97
CA ALA A 285 -4.73 -13.90 -0.92
C ALA A 285 -5.78 -14.57 -0.03
N HIS A 286 -6.63 -15.45 -0.57
CA HIS A 286 -7.58 -16.20 0.24
C HIS A 286 -6.86 -17.17 1.20
N VAL A 287 -5.87 -17.90 0.69
CA VAL A 287 -5.06 -18.80 1.54
C VAL A 287 -4.27 -18.02 2.59
N GLN A 288 -3.73 -16.85 2.20
CA GLN A 288 -3.06 -15.94 3.14
C GLN A 288 -4.00 -15.52 4.28
N ALA A 289 -5.22 -15.07 3.96
CA ALA A 289 -6.21 -14.66 4.96
C ALA A 289 -6.61 -15.81 5.89
N GLU A 290 -6.69 -17.05 5.38
CA GLU A 290 -6.96 -18.22 6.22
C GLU A 290 -5.77 -18.57 7.13
N LEU A 291 -4.54 -18.44 6.64
CA LEU A 291 -3.34 -18.65 7.46
C LEU A 291 -3.23 -17.62 8.59
N GLU A 292 -3.55 -16.36 8.32
CA GLU A 292 -3.48 -15.27 9.30
C GLU A 292 -4.51 -15.40 10.44
N LYS A 293 -5.57 -16.22 10.29
CA LYS A 293 -6.51 -16.56 11.37
C LYS A 293 -5.99 -17.65 12.33
N LEU A 294 -4.89 -18.31 11.96
CA LEU A 294 -4.36 -19.41 12.76
C LEU A 294 -3.54 -18.89 13.93
N ASP A 295 -3.72 -19.54 15.10
CA ASP A 295 -3.00 -19.15 16.31
C ASP A 295 -1.48 -19.18 16.12
N GLY A 296 -0.81 -18.11 16.53
CA GLY A 296 0.63 -17.94 16.41
C GLY A 296 1.11 -17.43 15.05
N VAL A 297 0.22 -17.12 14.08
CA VAL A 297 0.54 -16.44 12.83
C VAL A 297 0.29 -14.95 12.98
N ARG A 298 1.31 -14.13 12.68
CA ARG A 298 1.21 -12.66 12.68
C ARG A 298 0.91 -12.10 11.30
N ALA A 299 1.49 -12.73 10.28
CA ALA A 299 1.30 -12.36 8.88
C ALA A 299 1.72 -13.53 7.99
N ALA A 300 1.17 -13.61 6.80
CA ALA A 300 1.55 -14.61 5.82
C ALA A 300 1.73 -13.98 4.44
N PHE A 301 2.53 -14.64 3.61
CA PHE A 301 2.62 -14.41 2.17
C PHE A 301 2.50 -15.76 1.48
N VAL A 302 1.62 -15.86 0.49
CA VAL A 302 1.38 -17.09 -0.26
C VAL A 302 1.71 -16.87 -1.74
N ALA A 303 2.38 -17.82 -2.34
CA ALA A 303 2.72 -17.82 -3.75
C ALA A 303 2.60 -19.22 -4.37
N GLY A 304 2.47 -19.27 -5.68
CA GLY A 304 2.64 -20.49 -6.45
C GLY A 304 4.12 -20.72 -6.77
N VAL A 305 4.64 -21.90 -6.45
CA VAL A 305 5.99 -22.33 -6.87
C VAL A 305 5.89 -23.46 -7.87
N PRO A 306 6.81 -23.58 -8.84
CA PRO A 306 6.79 -24.68 -9.81
C PRO A 306 6.82 -26.05 -9.12
N SER A 307 5.94 -26.95 -9.57
CA SER A 307 5.81 -28.31 -9.05
C SER A 307 5.60 -29.32 -10.16
N ALA A 308 6.39 -30.38 -10.18
CA ALA A 308 6.25 -31.44 -11.19
C ALA A 308 4.90 -32.20 -11.08
N GLU A 309 4.36 -32.30 -9.87
CA GLU A 309 3.11 -33.02 -9.60
C GLU A 309 1.87 -32.15 -9.86
N TRP A 310 1.92 -30.85 -9.51
CA TRP A 310 0.75 -29.96 -9.48
C TRP A 310 0.77 -28.86 -10.54
N GLY A 311 1.82 -28.79 -11.38
CA GLY A 311 2.12 -27.63 -12.23
C GLY A 311 2.65 -26.46 -11.39
N HIS A 312 1.83 -25.96 -10.45
CA HIS A 312 2.29 -25.11 -9.34
C HIS A 312 1.75 -25.66 -8.02
N ALA A 313 2.55 -25.58 -6.98
CA ALA A 313 2.14 -25.85 -5.61
C ALA A 313 1.99 -24.55 -4.83
N LEU A 314 1.02 -24.48 -3.91
CA LEU A 314 0.93 -23.40 -2.95
C LEU A 314 2.10 -23.49 -1.97
N ALA A 315 2.79 -22.36 -1.77
CA ALA A 315 3.86 -22.20 -0.80
C ALA A 315 3.61 -20.94 0.03
N ALA A 316 3.93 -20.98 1.33
CA ALA A 316 3.70 -19.90 2.25
C ALA A 316 4.96 -19.50 3.02
N TYR A 317 5.23 -18.20 3.09
CA TYR A 317 6.17 -17.57 4.00
C TYR A 317 5.36 -17.00 5.17
N VAL A 318 5.66 -17.42 6.39
CA VAL A 318 4.80 -17.13 7.55
C VAL A 318 5.58 -16.46 8.66
N ALA A 319 5.19 -15.23 9.01
CA ALA A 319 5.70 -14.56 10.19
C ALA A 319 5.00 -15.14 11.44
N VAL A 320 5.78 -15.72 12.34
CA VAL A 320 5.28 -16.38 13.54
C VAL A 320 5.48 -15.52 14.78
N ALA A 321 4.59 -15.69 15.77
CA ALA A 321 4.65 -14.93 17.02
C ALA A 321 5.89 -15.29 17.86
N ASP A 322 6.29 -16.56 17.84
CA ASP A 322 7.48 -17.07 18.51
C ASP A 322 8.42 -17.70 17.47
N SER A 323 9.51 -17.03 17.17
CA SER A 323 10.54 -17.48 16.23
C SER A 323 11.75 -18.15 16.93
N SER A 324 11.66 -18.42 18.22
CA SER A 324 12.64 -19.25 18.93
C SER A 324 12.68 -20.68 18.37
N PRO A 325 13.77 -21.45 18.56
CA PRO A 325 13.82 -22.84 18.12
C PRO A 325 12.63 -23.68 18.64
N GLU A 326 12.22 -23.47 19.89
CA GLU A 326 11.08 -24.11 20.53
C GLU A 326 9.76 -23.67 19.89
N GLY A 327 9.60 -22.36 19.60
CA GLY A 327 8.43 -21.79 18.93
C GLY A 327 8.28 -22.32 17.51
N LEU A 328 9.38 -22.41 16.75
CA LEU A 328 9.39 -22.98 15.40
C LEU A 328 9.05 -24.48 15.39
N ALA A 329 9.52 -25.24 16.36
CA ALA A 329 9.16 -26.65 16.51
C ALA A 329 7.65 -26.79 16.84
N ALA A 330 7.13 -26.01 17.79
CA ALA A 330 5.71 -25.99 18.12
C ALA A 330 4.83 -25.54 16.94
N PHE A 331 5.32 -24.61 16.12
CA PHE A 331 4.66 -24.19 14.89
C PHE A 331 4.59 -25.34 13.88
N ALA A 332 5.71 -26.07 13.65
CA ALA A 332 5.73 -27.21 12.74
C ALA A 332 4.74 -28.31 13.17
N ASP A 333 4.66 -28.58 14.46
CA ASP A 333 3.71 -29.56 15.03
C ASP A 333 2.25 -29.11 14.82
N ARG A 334 1.90 -27.85 15.13
CA ARG A 334 0.58 -27.30 14.90
C ARG A 334 0.20 -27.32 13.43
N ARG A 335 1.13 -26.97 12.53
CA ARG A 335 0.93 -27.06 11.09
C ARG A 335 0.47 -28.45 10.66
N ASN A 336 1.17 -29.47 11.10
CA ASN A 336 0.91 -30.84 10.67
C ASN A 336 -0.39 -31.42 11.29
N GLN A 337 -0.68 -31.05 12.54
CA GLN A 337 -1.80 -31.63 13.29
C GLN A 337 -3.13 -30.86 13.09
N THR A 338 -3.06 -29.57 12.86
CA THR A 338 -4.25 -28.69 12.86
C THR A 338 -4.47 -27.97 11.53
N TRP A 339 -3.47 -27.30 11.00
CA TRP A 339 -3.66 -26.43 9.84
C TRP A 339 -3.88 -27.19 8.53
N ALA A 340 -2.98 -28.14 8.23
CA ALA A 340 -3.10 -28.87 6.98
C ALA A 340 -4.45 -29.63 6.89
N PRO A 341 -4.95 -30.24 7.94
CA PRO A 341 -6.30 -30.82 7.94
C PRO A 341 -7.41 -29.78 7.79
N SER A 342 -7.31 -28.59 8.45
CA SER A 342 -8.38 -27.58 8.40
C SER A 342 -8.44 -26.85 7.07
N LEU A 343 -7.29 -26.59 6.42
CA LEU A 343 -7.21 -25.94 5.12
C LEU A 343 -7.46 -26.91 3.95
N GLY A 344 -7.33 -28.22 4.15
CA GLY A 344 -7.56 -29.22 3.13
C GLY A 344 -6.75 -28.98 1.86
N ALA A 345 -7.42 -28.84 0.71
CA ALA A 345 -6.78 -28.58 -0.59
C ALA A 345 -6.07 -27.21 -0.66
N LEU A 346 -6.43 -26.27 0.20
CA LEU A 346 -5.81 -24.95 0.28
C LEU A 346 -4.52 -24.95 1.11
N ALA A 347 -4.17 -26.05 1.79
CA ALA A 347 -2.98 -26.14 2.62
C ALA A 347 -1.72 -25.98 1.77
N PRO A 348 -0.83 -25.00 2.06
CA PRO A 348 0.45 -24.85 1.38
C PRO A 348 1.31 -26.10 1.53
N LYS A 349 1.88 -26.57 0.42
CA LYS A 349 2.77 -27.76 0.41
C LYS A 349 4.12 -27.45 1.05
N THR A 350 4.56 -26.21 0.92
CA THR A 350 5.82 -25.72 1.49
C THR A 350 5.51 -24.52 2.39
N VAL A 351 6.06 -24.51 3.59
CA VAL A 351 5.91 -23.39 4.54
C VAL A 351 7.26 -23.03 5.12
N LEU A 352 7.64 -21.77 5.00
CA LEU A 352 8.83 -21.18 5.58
C LEU A 352 8.44 -20.25 6.73
N PRO A 353 8.62 -20.66 7.99
CA PRO A 353 8.39 -19.78 9.13
C PRO A 353 9.56 -18.82 9.33
N ALA A 354 9.26 -17.59 9.74
CA ALA A 354 10.22 -16.54 10.04
C ALA A 354 9.72 -15.64 11.16
N ALA A 355 10.59 -14.80 11.69
CA ALA A 355 10.19 -13.79 12.68
C ALA A 355 9.31 -12.69 12.08
N GLU A 356 9.62 -12.27 10.86
CA GLU A 356 8.90 -11.20 10.12
C GLU A 356 8.86 -11.55 8.63
N LEU A 357 7.93 -10.94 7.88
CA LEU A 357 7.97 -11.00 6.42
C LEU A 357 9.17 -10.21 5.90
N LEU A 358 9.72 -10.62 4.74
CA LEU A 358 10.69 -9.79 4.04
C LEU A 358 10.00 -8.52 3.53
N MET A 359 10.63 -7.38 3.81
CA MET A 359 10.07 -6.08 3.48
C MET A 359 10.99 -5.30 2.55
N LEU A 360 10.40 -4.61 1.58
CA LEU A 360 11.06 -3.61 0.75
C LEU A 360 11.28 -2.31 1.56
N PRO A 361 12.20 -1.43 1.12
CA PRO A 361 12.42 -0.12 1.77
C PRO A 361 11.17 0.76 1.89
N ASN A 362 10.15 0.51 1.08
CA ASN A 362 8.87 1.23 1.12
C ASN A 362 7.87 0.68 2.16
N GLY A 363 8.28 -0.30 2.96
CA GLY A 363 7.42 -0.93 3.94
C GLY A 363 6.41 -1.92 3.37
N LYS A 364 6.48 -2.25 2.08
CA LYS A 364 5.67 -3.31 1.46
C LYS A 364 6.38 -4.65 1.52
N PRO A 365 5.65 -5.78 1.55
CA PRO A 365 6.26 -7.10 1.48
C PRO A 365 7.10 -7.28 0.20
N ASP A 366 8.30 -7.82 0.35
CA ASP A 366 9.17 -8.23 -0.77
C ASP A 366 8.69 -9.57 -1.33
N ARG A 367 7.66 -9.48 -2.15
CA ARG A 367 7.00 -10.64 -2.76
C ARG A 367 7.97 -11.49 -3.61
N LEU A 368 8.84 -10.83 -4.38
CA LEU A 368 9.81 -11.51 -5.23
C LEU A 368 10.85 -12.27 -4.39
N GLY A 369 11.43 -11.62 -3.41
CA GLY A 369 12.40 -12.25 -2.51
C GLY A 369 11.80 -13.44 -1.76
N MET A 370 10.59 -13.29 -1.22
CA MET A 370 9.91 -14.42 -0.55
C MET A 370 9.56 -15.56 -1.52
N THR A 371 9.12 -15.26 -2.75
CA THR A 371 8.83 -16.29 -3.76
C THR A 371 10.08 -17.09 -4.13
N VAL A 372 11.21 -16.41 -4.31
CA VAL A 372 12.51 -17.08 -4.60
C VAL A 372 12.90 -18.03 -3.47
N LEU A 373 12.76 -17.60 -2.21
CA LEU A 373 13.07 -18.47 -1.06
C LEU A 373 12.13 -19.68 -0.97
N LEU A 374 10.83 -19.47 -1.23
CA LEU A 374 9.84 -20.53 -1.23
C LEU A 374 10.09 -21.55 -2.34
N ASP A 375 10.46 -21.08 -3.54
CA ASP A 375 10.80 -21.98 -4.65
C ASP A 375 12.05 -22.79 -4.31
N ALA A 376 13.11 -22.16 -3.83
CA ALA A 376 14.32 -22.86 -3.40
C ALA A 376 14.04 -23.93 -2.33
N LEU A 377 13.20 -23.61 -1.35
CA LEU A 377 12.78 -24.54 -0.29
C LEU A 377 11.94 -25.69 -0.87
N HIS A 378 11.02 -25.40 -1.79
CA HIS A 378 10.16 -26.41 -2.43
C HIS A 378 10.96 -27.38 -3.29
N GLN A 379 11.99 -26.89 -3.99
CA GLN A 379 12.88 -27.72 -4.81
C GLN A 379 13.92 -28.49 -3.98
N GLY A 380 13.98 -28.31 -2.67
CA GLY A 380 14.93 -28.97 -1.78
C GLY A 380 16.36 -28.45 -1.92
N LYS A 381 16.55 -27.22 -2.29
CA LYS A 381 17.84 -26.53 -2.53
C LYS A 381 18.28 -25.71 -1.32
#